data_802840b156534b827ee3b2fa5fe7cdb0
#
_entry.id   802840b156534b827ee3b2fa5fe7cdb0
#
_cell.length_a   1.000
_cell.length_b   1.000
_cell.length_c   1.000
_cell.angle_alpha   90.00
_cell.angle_beta   90.00
_cell.angle_gamma   90.00
#
_symmetry.space_group_name_H-M   'P 1'
#
loop_
_entity.id
_entity.type
_entity.pdbx_description
1 polymer ?
#
loop_
_entity_poly.entity_id
_entity_poly.type
_entity_poly.pdbx_seq_one_letter_code
_entity_poly.pdbx_strand_id
1 'polypeptide(L)'
;MKTIQKIGWWLLALLFVTACTTTKITSSWKAANVQPKHYSKILVLGLIKDSDRSLQEKMEAHLVDDLKSKGYKAVGSLQEFGPKAFSNVTEAEALARLKQSNIDAVVTIVLLDKQKERNYVPGRMYYSPYVMYYNRFWPYYGTLNYRIYEPGYYVTDTRYFWESNVYEVSTQSLLYSVQTKSFDPANSESLGHEYGRLIIKAIID
;
A
#
# COMPACT_ATOMS: atom_id res chain seq x y z
N MET A 1 11.55 30.87 34.27
CA MET A 1 10.76 29.65 34.47
C MET A 1 9.66 29.44 33.43
N LYS A 2 8.93 30.43 32.92
CA LYS A 2 7.84 30.28 31.92
C LYS A 2 8.30 29.85 30.52
N THR A 3 9.52 30.12 30.11
CA THR A 3 10.10 29.77 28.81
C THR A 3 10.49 28.30 28.74
N ILE A 4 11.01 27.71 29.80
CA ILE A 4 11.41 26.27 29.86
C ILE A 4 10.17 25.39 29.84
N GLN A 5 9.06 25.81 30.44
CA GLN A 5 7.79 25.09 30.43
C GLN A 5 7.16 25.03 29.03
N LYS A 6 7.30 26.07 28.21
CA LYS A 6 6.82 26.10 26.83
C LYS A 6 7.63 25.17 25.90
N ILE A 7 8.95 25.09 26.09
CA ILE A 7 9.84 24.21 25.33
C ILE A 7 9.52 22.74 25.63
N GLY A 8 9.20 22.38 26.87
CA GLY A 8 8.81 21.02 27.26
C GLY A 8 7.52 20.55 26.57
N TRP A 9 6.55 21.45 26.38
CA TRP A 9 5.29 21.13 25.68
C TRP A 9 5.48 20.91 24.17
N TRP A 10 6.40 21.64 23.53
CA TRP A 10 6.74 21.46 22.12
C TRP A 10 7.51 20.17 21.87
N LEU A 11 8.39 19.75 22.78
CA LEU A 11 9.09 18.48 22.74
C LEU A 11 8.15 17.29 22.96
N LEU A 12 7.13 17.42 23.80
CA LEU A 12 6.14 16.37 24.02
C LEU A 12 5.21 16.18 22.83
N ALA A 13 4.89 17.25 22.09
CA ALA A 13 4.06 17.19 20.88
C ALA A 13 4.77 16.50 19.71
N LEU A 14 6.11 16.47 19.67
CA LEU A 14 6.89 15.84 18.60
C LEU A 14 6.92 14.30 18.70
N LEU A 15 6.54 13.72 19.83
CA LEU A 15 6.62 12.27 20.09
C LEU A 15 5.43 11.46 19.57
N PHE A 16 4.39 12.09 19.01
CA PHE A 16 3.17 11.39 18.61
C PHE A 16 2.99 11.11 17.12
N VAL A 17 4.03 11.32 16.30
CA VAL A 17 3.95 11.02 14.85
C VAL A 17 4.56 9.64 14.56
N THR A 18 4.05 8.59 15.20
CA THR A 18 4.27 7.23 14.71
C THR A 18 3.22 6.96 13.63
N ALA A 19 3.55 7.22 12.37
CA ALA A 19 2.74 6.76 11.25
C ALA A 19 2.74 5.22 11.25
N CYS A 20 1.62 4.61 11.65
CA CYS A 20 1.42 3.18 11.45
C CYS A 20 1.42 2.89 9.95
N THR A 21 2.52 2.38 9.41
CA THR A 21 2.56 1.88 8.05
C THR A 21 1.95 0.49 8.01
N THR A 22 0.93 0.31 7.18
CA THR A 22 0.27 -1.00 6.99
C THR A 22 1.01 -1.87 5.97
N THR A 23 1.94 -1.29 5.21
CA THR A 23 2.69 -1.95 4.14
C THR A 23 4.14 -2.25 4.57
N LYS A 24 4.60 -3.48 4.33
CA LYS A 24 5.96 -3.95 4.67
C LYS A 24 6.60 -4.67 3.49
N ILE A 25 7.92 -4.46 3.30
CA ILE A 25 8.74 -5.25 2.38
C ILE A 25 8.92 -6.65 2.98
N THR A 26 8.65 -7.68 2.19
CA THR A 26 8.85 -9.09 2.58
C THR A 26 10.09 -9.69 1.94
N SER A 27 10.45 -9.23 0.75
CA SER A 27 11.65 -9.65 0.01
C SER A 27 12.10 -8.53 -0.91
N SER A 28 13.41 -8.43 -1.14
CA SER A 28 13.98 -7.51 -2.13
C SER A 28 15.23 -8.10 -2.75
N TRP A 29 15.45 -7.77 -4.03
CA TRP A 29 16.64 -8.14 -4.78
C TRP A 29 17.08 -6.97 -5.67
N LYS A 30 18.40 -6.80 -5.81
CA LYS A 30 19.06 -5.78 -6.64
C LYS A 30 20.14 -6.43 -7.47
N ALA A 31 20.22 -6.14 -8.74
CA ALA A 31 21.29 -6.63 -9.61
C ALA A 31 22.67 -6.11 -9.16
N ALA A 32 23.70 -6.95 -9.28
CA ALA A 32 25.03 -6.68 -8.70
C ALA A 32 25.73 -5.45 -9.24
N ASN A 33 25.47 -4.95 -10.38
CA ASN A 33 26.20 -3.83 -11.00
C ASN A 33 25.25 -2.71 -11.48
N VAL A 34 24.15 -2.49 -10.78
CA VAL A 34 23.25 -1.39 -11.13
C VAL A 34 23.96 -0.07 -10.80
N GLN A 35 24.34 0.66 -11.86
CA GLN A 35 24.80 2.03 -11.73
C GLN A 35 23.59 2.97 -11.66
N PRO A 36 23.67 4.03 -10.84
CA PRO A 36 22.65 5.07 -10.88
C PRO A 36 22.55 5.61 -12.31
N LYS A 37 21.40 5.42 -12.93
CA LYS A 37 21.14 5.86 -14.31
C LYS A 37 20.00 6.85 -14.32
N HIS A 38 20.18 7.91 -15.09
CA HIS A 38 19.10 8.86 -15.32
C HIS A 38 18.24 8.34 -16.47
N TYR A 39 17.01 7.88 -16.14
CA TYR A 39 16.06 7.43 -17.15
C TYR A 39 15.34 8.61 -17.79
N SER A 40 15.17 8.56 -19.11
CA SER A 40 14.49 9.61 -19.86
C SER A 40 12.99 9.64 -19.57
N LYS A 41 12.37 8.47 -19.52
CA LYS A 41 10.95 8.29 -19.18
C LYS A 41 10.71 6.89 -18.61
N ILE A 42 10.05 6.81 -17.47
CA ILE A 42 9.70 5.56 -16.79
C ILE A 42 8.24 5.25 -17.04
N LEU A 43 7.95 4.03 -17.51
CA LEU A 43 6.60 3.51 -17.56
C LEU A 43 6.26 2.79 -16.25
N VAL A 44 5.14 3.13 -15.63
CA VAL A 44 4.53 2.37 -14.54
C VAL A 44 3.45 1.47 -15.13
N LEU A 45 3.64 0.15 -15.02
CA LEU A 45 2.75 -0.86 -15.61
C LEU A 45 2.06 -1.69 -14.52
N GLY A 46 0.79 -1.48 -14.31
CA GLY A 46 -0.03 -2.26 -13.39
C GLY A 46 -0.49 -3.58 -14.03
N LEU A 47 -0.09 -4.70 -13.43
CA LEU A 47 -0.55 -6.05 -13.79
C LEU A 47 -1.56 -6.51 -12.73
N ILE A 48 -2.77 -5.99 -12.83
CA ILE A 48 -3.89 -6.19 -11.91
C ILE A 48 -5.10 -6.66 -12.73
N LYS A 49 -5.91 -7.54 -12.15
CA LYS A 49 -7.09 -8.09 -12.85
C LYS A 49 -8.07 -6.98 -13.26
N ASP A 50 -8.73 -7.15 -14.40
CA ASP A 50 -9.71 -6.19 -14.92
C ASP A 50 -10.85 -5.87 -13.92
N SER A 51 -11.21 -6.81 -13.07
CA SER A 51 -12.17 -6.59 -11.98
C SER A 51 -11.74 -5.54 -10.95
N ASP A 52 -10.43 -5.31 -10.83
CA ASP A 52 -9.82 -4.35 -9.89
C ASP A 52 -9.19 -3.14 -10.64
N ARG A 53 -9.72 -2.76 -11.79
CA ARG A 53 -9.17 -1.68 -12.65
C ARG A 53 -9.04 -0.34 -11.92
N SER A 54 -10.01 0.04 -11.11
CA SER A 54 -9.92 1.26 -10.29
C SER A 54 -8.73 1.21 -9.32
N LEU A 55 -8.37 0.03 -8.81
CA LEU A 55 -7.17 -0.16 -8.01
C LEU A 55 -5.91 0.03 -8.87
N GLN A 56 -5.88 -0.53 -10.08
CA GLN A 56 -4.78 -0.35 -11.03
C GLN A 56 -4.53 1.14 -11.32
N GLU A 57 -5.58 1.89 -11.68
CA GLU A 57 -5.49 3.32 -11.97
C GLU A 57 -4.87 4.10 -10.81
N LYS A 58 -5.33 3.84 -9.58
CA LYS A 58 -4.81 4.52 -8.39
C LYS A 58 -3.37 4.15 -8.09
N MET A 59 -3.03 2.87 -8.18
CA MET A 59 -1.66 2.40 -7.92
C MET A 59 -0.66 2.97 -8.93
N GLU A 60 -1.02 2.98 -10.23
CA GLU A 60 -0.19 3.61 -11.27
C GLU A 60 -0.05 5.12 -11.04
N ALA A 61 -1.15 5.82 -10.77
CA ALA A 61 -1.14 7.27 -10.57
C ALA A 61 -0.25 7.68 -9.38
N HIS A 62 -0.40 7.01 -8.24
CA HIS A 62 0.39 7.31 -7.05
C HIS A 62 1.89 7.07 -7.28
N LEU A 63 2.27 5.94 -7.88
CA LEU A 63 3.69 5.68 -8.15
C LEU A 63 4.26 6.65 -9.19
N VAL A 64 3.48 7.05 -10.20
CA VAL A 64 3.86 8.08 -11.17
C VAL A 64 4.11 9.42 -10.48
N ASP A 65 3.22 9.85 -9.57
CA ASP A 65 3.35 11.11 -8.85
C ASP A 65 4.55 11.09 -7.89
N ASP A 66 4.76 9.97 -7.21
CA ASP A 66 5.92 9.79 -6.34
C ASP A 66 7.24 9.83 -7.13
N LEU A 67 7.32 9.18 -8.31
CA LEU A 67 8.48 9.25 -9.20
C LEU A 67 8.73 10.70 -9.71
N LYS A 68 7.66 11.40 -10.11
CA LYS A 68 7.75 12.81 -10.52
C LYS A 68 8.24 13.70 -9.40
N SER A 69 7.81 13.47 -8.16
CA SER A 69 8.26 14.22 -6.98
C SER A 69 9.78 14.07 -6.73
N LYS A 70 10.38 12.99 -7.21
CA LYS A 70 11.82 12.70 -7.18
C LYS A 70 12.58 13.19 -8.44
N GLY A 71 11.90 13.88 -9.34
CA GLY A 71 12.50 14.46 -10.55
C GLY A 71 12.54 13.53 -11.77
N TYR A 72 11.93 12.35 -11.71
CA TYR A 72 11.83 11.45 -12.85
C TYR A 72 10.64 11.82 -13.74
N LYS A 73 10.80 11.66 -15.05
CA LYS A 73 9.65 11.66 -15.96
C LYS A 73 9.01 10.28 -15.89
N ALA A 74 7.74 10.21 -15.48
CA ALA A 74 7.01 8.96 -15.37
C ALA A 74 5.60 9.07 -15.95
N VAL A 75 5.06 7.94 -16.43
CA VAL A 75 3.72 7.84 -16.99
C VAL A 75 3.12 6.47 -16.66
N GLY A 76 1.81 6.42 -16.39
CA GLY A 76 1.09 5.17 -16.19
C GLY A 76 0.74 4.48 -17.51
N SER A 77 0.73 3.15 -17.50
CA SER A 77 0.43 2.36 -18.71
C SER A 77 -0.98 2.58 -19.23
N LEU A 78 -1.94 2.76 -18.34
CA LEU A 78 -3.32 3.05 -18.71
C LEU A 78 -3.46 4.40 -19.40
N GLN A 79 -2.69 5.40 -18.97
CA GLN A 79 -2.69 6.72 -19.55
C GLN A 79 -2.00 6.75 -20.91
N GLU A 80 -0.83 6.10 -21.06
CA GLU A 80 -0.01 6.15 -22.27
C GLU A 80 -0.56 5.24 -23.39
N PHE A 81 -1.03 4.05 -23.05
CA PHE A 81 -1.37 3.00 -24.01
C PHE A 81 -2.80 2.47 -23.89
N GLY A 82 -3.53 2.86 -22.83
CA GLY A 82 -4.87 2.34 -22.55
C GLY A 82 -4.88 0.95 -21.92
N PRO A 83 -6.07 0.40 -21.66
CA PRO A 83 -6.26 -0.79 -20.82
C PRO A 83 -5.79 -2.12 -21.45
N LYS A 84 -5.49 -2.14 -22.74
CA LYS A 84 -5.04 -3.34 -23.47
C LYS A 84 -3.69 -3.13 -24.14
N ALA A 85 -2.85 -2.27 -23.56
CA ALA A 85 -1.59 -1.81 -24.14
C ALA A 85 -0.70 -2.92 -24.71
N PHE A 86 -0.55 -4.00 -23.96
CA PHE A 86 0.35 -5.12 -24.30
C PHE A 86 -0.41 -6.45 -24.47
N SER A 87 -1.74 -6.40 -24.63
CA SER A 87 -2.53 -7.61 -24.90
C SER A 87 -2.37 -8.05 -26.36
N ASN A 88 -2.07 -9.30 -26.57
CA ASN A 88 -1.93 -9.91 -27.91
C ASN A 88 -0.89 -9.23 -28.82
N VAL A 89 0.19 -8.69 -28.24
CA VAL A 89 1.34 -8.15 -28.98
C VAL A 89 2.54 -9.05 -28.82
N THR A 90 3.40 -9.08 -29.81
CA THR A 90 4.70 -9.76 -29.74
C THR A 90 5.68 -8.94 -28.90
N GLU A 91 6.76 -9.56 -28.43
CA GLU A 91 7.85 -8.88 -27.72
C GLU A 91 8.43 -7.71 -28.56
N ALA A 92 8.68 -7.97 -29.86
CA ALA A 92 9.21 -6.95 -30.74
C ALA A 92 8.28 -5.73 -30.87
N GLU A 93 6.97 -5.95 -30.97
CA GLU A 93 5.99 -4.87 -31.01
C GLU A 93 5.91 -4.10 -29.69
N ALA A 94 5.97 -4.82 -28.53
CA ALA A 94 5.98 -4.19 -27.22
C ALA A 94 7.21 -3.28 -27.07
N LEU A 95 8.39 -3.77 -27.40
CA LEU A 95 9.64 -2.99 -27.38
C LEU A 95 9.62 -1.81 -28.34
N ALA A 96 9.05 -1.97 -29.54
CA ALA A 96 8.89 -0.86 -30.50
C ALA A 96 8.00 0.24 -29.93
N ARG A 97 6.87 -0.09 -29.30
CA ARG A 97 5.97 0.87 -28.64
C ARG A 97 6.69 1.63 -27.52
N LEU A 98 7.42 0.92 -26.65
CA LEU A 98 8.21 1.56 -25.58
C LEU A 98 9.22 2.55 -26.12
N LYS A 99 9.96 2.16 -27.17
CA LYS A 99 10.96 3.04 -27.83
C LYS A 99 10.32 4.24 -28.51
N GLN A 100 9.18 4.08 -29.19
CA GLN A 100 8.44 5.17 -29.83
C GLN A 100 7.96 6.21 -28.80
N SER A 101 7.60 5.77 -27.61
CA SER A 101 7.20 6.65 -26.51
C SER A 101 8.39 7.17 -25.69
N ASN A 102 9.64 6.92 -26.10
CA ASN A 102 10.87 7.29 -25.39
C ASN A 102 10.94 6.73 -23.96
N ILE A 103 10.36 5.56 -23.73
CA ILE A 103 10.40 4.85 -22.46
C ILE A 103 11.66 3.98 -22.43
N ASP A 104 12.52 4.18 -21.43
CA ASP A 104 13.78 3.47 -21.26
C ASP A 104 13.84 2.62 -19.98
N ALA A 105 12.86 2.78 -19.09
CA ALA A 105 12.67 1.88 -17.94
C ALA A 105 11.19 1.56 -17.75
N VAL A 106 10.91 0.35 -17.23
CA VAL A 106 9.56 -0.09 -16.86
C VAL A 106 9.56 -0.53 -15.41
N VAL A 107 8.64 0.02 -14.63
CA VAL A 107 8.34 -0.42 -13.26
C VAL A 107 7.00 -1.14 -13.27
N THR A 108 6.99 -2.42 -12.91
CA THR A 108 5.75 -3.19 -12.83
C THR A 108 5.14 -3.09 -11.42
N ILE A 109 3.81 -3.11 -11.33
CA ILE A 109 3.03 -3.26 -10.11
C ILE A 109 2.16 -4.49 -10.29
N VAL A 110 2.54 -5.61 -9.68
CA VAL A 110 1.84 -6.89 -9.84
C VAL A 110 1.07 -7.22 -8.57
N LEU A 111 -0.23 -7.40 -8.67
CA LEU A 111 -1.03 -7.95 -7.58
C LEU A 111 -0.96 -9.47 -7.63
N LEU A 112 -0.10 -10.05 -6.77
CA LEU A 112 0.10 -11.50 -6.69
C LEU A 112 -1.10 -12.20 -6.07
N ASP A 113 -1.62 -11.63 -4.96
CA ASP A 113 -2.73 -12.20 -4.21
C ASP A 113 -3.49 -11.14 -3.40
N LYS A 114 -4.76 -11.41 -3.16
CA LYS A 114 -5.67 -10.59 -2.35
C LYS A 114 -6.51 -11.49 -1.48
N GLN A 115 -6.20 -11.53 -0.20
CA GLN A 115 -6.87 -12.36 0.79
C GLN A 115 -7.82 -11.52 1.64
N LYS A 116 -9.05 -12.02 1.82
CA LYS A 116 -10.02 -11.44 2.73
C LYS A 116 -10.21 -12.39 3.91
N GLU A 117 -9.94 -11.90 5.11
CA GLU A 117 -10.18 -12.62 6.36
C GLU A 117 -11.36 -12.00 7.09
N ARG A 118 -12.29 -12.83 7.49
CA ARG A 118 -13.44 -12.40 8.27
C ARG A 118 -13.22 -12.79 9.73
N ASN A 119 -12.99 -11.78 10.56
CA ASN A 119 -12.75 -11.94 11.99
C ASN A 119 -14.01 -11.57 12.78
N TYR A 120 -14.39 -12.44 13.72
CA TYR A 120 -15.47 -12.15 14.65
C TYR A 120 -14.93 -11.34 15.82
N VAL A 121 -15.49 -10.16 16.03
CA VAL A 121 -15.23 -9.33 17.20
C VAL A 121 -16.37 -9.54 18.16
N PRO A 122 -16.12 -10.21 19.30
CA PRO A 122 -17.17 -10.42 20.31
C PRO A 122 -17.61 -9.06 20.88
N GLY A 123 -18.89 -8.92 21.19
CA GLY A 123 -19.44 -7.76 21.87
C GLY A 123 -18.65 -7.45 23.14
N ARG A 124 -18.36 -6.17 23.38
CA ARG A 124 -17.55 -5.77 24.54
C ARG A 124 -18.33 -6.03 25.81
N MET A 125 -17.83 -6.92 26.66
CA MET A 125 -18.26 -6.97 28.06
C MET A 125 -17.67 -5.73 28.77
N TYR A 126 -18.50 -4.73 29.03
CA TYR A 126 -18.14 -3.68 30.00
C TYR A 126 -18.20 -4.32 31.39
N TYR A 127 -17.02 -4.68 31.88
CA TYR A 127 -16.88 -5.10 33.26
C TYR A 127 -16.98 -3.84 34.14
N SER A 128 -18.19 -3.60 34.69
CA SER A 128 -18.34 -2.63 35.78
C SER A 128 -18.06 -3.36 37.10
N PRO A 129 -16.99 -3.02 37.81
CA PRO A 129 -16.61 -3.70 39.07
C PRO A 129 -17.48 -3.28 40.27
N TYR A 130 -18.63 -2.63 40.06
CA TYR A 130 -19.44 -2.17 41.15
C TYR A 130 -20.30 -3.27 41.77
N VAL A 131 -19.87 -3.68 42.94
CA VAL A 131 -20.52 -4.63 43.88
C VAL A 131 -22.00 -4.30 44.18
N MET A 132 -22.44 -3.06 43.94
CA MET A 132 -23.82 -2.63 44.23
C MET A 132 -24.92 -3.36 43.42
N TYR A 133 -24.59 -3.94 42.28
CA TYR A 133 -25.58 -4.61 41.44
C TYR A 133 -25.78 -6.08 41.83
N TYR A 134 -24.83 -6.68 42.50
CA TYR A 134 -24.92 -8.10 42.89
C TYR A 134 -25.86 -8.38 44.04
N ASN A 135 -26.20 -7.37 44.84
CA ASN A 135 -27.09 -7.52 46.01
C ASN A 135 -28.59 -7.44 45.67
N ARG A 136 -28.94 -7.18 44.41
CA ARG A 136 -30.35 -7.07 43.98
C ARG A 136 -30.53 -7.84 42.68
N PHE A 137 -31.38 -8.87 42.71
CA PHE A 137 -31.65 -9.76 41.57
C PHE A 137 -32.04 -9.01 40.29
N TRP A 138 -32.96 -8.03 40.35
CA TRP A 138 -33.48 -7.40 39.14
C TRP A 138 -32.49 -6.48 38.41
N PRO A 139 -31.74 -5.61 39.06
CA PRO A 139 -30.65 -4.86 38.42
C PRO A 139 -29.54 -5.78 37.88
N TYR A 140 -29.20 -6.86 38.59
CA TYR A 140 -28.23 -7.84 38.14
C TYR A 140 -28.70 -8.55 36.87
N TYR A 141 -29.94 -9.05 36.86
CA TYR A 141 -30.54 -9.72 35.72
C TYR A 141 -30.60 -8.77 34.49
N GLY A 142 -31.11 -7.55 34.63
CA GLY A 142 -31.20 -6.58 33.55
C GLY A 142 -29.84 -6.25 32.95
N THR A 143 -28.83 -6.06 33.81
CA THR A 143 -27.45 -5.77 33.35
C THR A 143 -26.83 -6.94 32.60
N LEU A 144 -27.00 -8.18 33.07
CA LEU A 144 -26.49 -9.37 32.41
C LEU A 144 -27.28 -9.72 31.16
N ASN A 145 -28.59 -9.62 31.19
CA ASN A 145 -29.43 -9.90 30.02
C ASN A 145 -29.06 -9.01 28.85
N TYR A 146 -28.86 -7.72 29.11
CA TYR A 146 -28.40 -6.77 28.07
C TYR A 146 -27.02 -7.10 27.51
N ARG A 147 -26.10 -7.55 28.37
CA ARG A 147 -24.72 -7.93 27.96
C ARG A 147 -24.66 -9.24 27.18
N ILE A 148 -25.47 -10.22 27.53
CA ILE A 148 -25.51 -11.52 26.86
C ILE A 148 -26.05 -11.38 25.43
N TYR A 149 -26.95 -10.42 25.21
CA TYR A 149 -27.57 -10.16 23.89
C TYR A 149 -26.91 -9.04 23.09
N GLU A 150 -25.79 -8.48 23.54
CA GLU A 150 -25.00 -7.57 22.69
C GLU A 150 -24.32 -8.38 21.58
N PRO A 151 -24.82 -8.33 20.35
CA PRO A 151 -24.26 -9.14 19.27
C PRO A 151 -22.84 -8.67 18.94
N GLY A 152 -21.91 -9.61 18.88
CA GLY A 152 -20.63 -9.35 18.23
C GLY A 152 -20.83 -9.03 16.75
N TYR A 153 -19.81 -8.45 16.14
CA TYR A 153 -19.83 -8.12 14.71
C TYR A 153 -18.63 -8.73 13.99
N TYR A 154 -18.76 -8.86 12.68
CA TYR A 154 -17.68 -9.35 11.86
C TYR A 154 -16.95 -8.17 11.20
N VAL A 155 -15.63 -8.19 11.29
CA VAL A 155 -14.74 -7.30 10.53
C VAL A 155 -14.12 -8.10 9.39
N THR A 156 -14.01 -7.49 8.23
CA THR A 156 -13.32 -8.10 7.08
C THR A 156 -12.04 -7.34 6.84
N ASP A 157 -10.93 -7.97 7.14
CA ASP A 157 -9.59 -7.43 6.88
C ASP A 157 -9.12 -7.89 5.50
N THR A 158 -8.44 -7.02 4.77
CA THR A 158 -7.92 -7.36 3.45
C THR A 158 -6.40 -7.29 3.44
N ARG A 159 -5.77 -8.36 2.98
CA ARG A 159 -4.32 -8.43 2.76
C ARG A 159 -4.02 -8.42 1.28
N TYR A 160 -3.07 -7.60 0.88
CA TYR A 160 -2.57 -7.52 -0.49
C TYR A 160 -1.12 -7.97 -0.52
N PHE A 161 -0.78 -8.80 -1.50
CA PHE A 161 0.59 -9.23 -1.78
C PHE A 161 0.99 -8.68 -3.14
N TRP A 162 2.05 -7.88 -3.14
CA TRP A 162 2.49 -7.18 -4.32
C TRP A 162 3.91 -7.56 -4.70
N GLU A 163 4.20 -7.46 -5.99
CA GLU A 163 5.55 -7.50 -6.51
C GLU A 163 5.77 -6.29 -7.42
N SER A 164 6.93 -5.65 -7.29
CA SER A 164 7.40 -4.64 -8.24
C SER A 164 8.75 -5.04 -8.78
N ASN A 165 8.86 -4.94 -10.09
CA ASN A 165 10.11 -5.19 -10.79
C ASN A 165 10.45 -3.97 -11.62
N VAL A 166 11.75 -3.63 -11.69
CA VAL A 166 12.28 -2.56 -12.54
C VAL A 166 13.13 -3.18 -13.63
N TYR A 167 12.77 -2.90 -14.87
CA TYR A 167 13.47 -3.37 -16.05
C TYR A 167 14.06 -2.21 -16.84
N GLU A 168 15.26 -2.39 -17.34
CA GLU A 168 15.84 -1.53 -18.37
C GLU A 168 15.35 -1.99 -19.75
N VAL A 169 14.77 -1.09 -20.54
CA VAL A 169 14.19 -1.43 -21.84
C VAL A 169 15.24 -1.80 -22.87
N SER A 170 16.42 -1.16 -22.84
CA SER A 170 17.48 -1.36 -23.82
C SER A 170 18.12 -2.76 -23.75
N THR A 171 18.28 -3.29 -22.53
CA THR A 171 18.90 -4.58 -22.25
C THR A 171 17.89 -5.66 -21.87
N GLN A 172 16.63 -5.26 -21.60
CA GLN A 172 15.57 -6.11 -21.06
C GLN A 172 15.92 -6.74 -19.71
N SER A 173 16.90 -6.20 -19.03
CA SER A 173 17.42 -6.76 -17.80
C SER A 173 16.59 -6.33 -16.59
N LEU A 174 16.36 -7.25 -15.67
CA LEU A 174 15.82 -6.96 -14.36
C LEU A 174 16.89 -6.24 -13.52
N LEU A 175 16.56 -5.07 -12.98
CA LEU A 175 17.45 -4.26 -12.15
C LEU A 175 17.12 -4.41 -10.66
N TYR A 176 15.83 -4.40 -10.33
CA TYR A 176 15.31 -4.51 -8.96
C TYR A 176 14.06 -5.36 -8.94
N SER A 177 13.88 -6.10 -7.86
CA SER A 177 12.64 -6.81 -7.55
C SER A 177 12.32 -6.62 -6.08
N VAL A 178 11.08 -6.25 -5.76
CA VAL A 178 10.63 -6.03 -4.39
C VAL A 178 9.26 -6.68 -4.21
N GLN A 179 9.11 -7.47 -3.16
CA GLN A 179 7.82 -7.99 -2.73
C GLN A 179 7.37 -7.28 -1.46
N THR A 180 6.10 -6.94 -1.39
CA THR A 180 5.50 -6.28 -0.23
C THR A 180 4.19 -6.96 0.17
N LYS A 181 3.84 -6.77 1.44
CA LYS A 181 2.57 -7.17 2.02
C LYS A 181 1.93 -5.95 2.67
N SER A 182 0.69 -5.67 2.30
CA SER A 182 -0.14 -4.63 2.93
C SER A 182 -1.28 -5.29 3.69
N PHE A 183 -1.53 -4.81 4.91
CA PHE A 183 -2.59 -5.33 5.77
C PHE A 183 -3.63 -4.24 6.01
N ASP A 184 -4.86 -4.53 5.65
CA ASP A 184 -6.06 -3.71 5.86
C ASP A 184 -5.86 -2.20 5.65
N PRO A 185 -5.38 -1.77 4.46
CA PRO A 185 -5.21 -0.35 4.18
C PRO A 185 -6.55 0.37 4.25
N ALA A 186 -6.58 1.56 4.83
CA ALA A 186 -7.80 2.35 5.03
C ALA A 186 -8.58 2.59 3.72
N ASN A 187 -7.85 2.75 2.61
CA ASN A 187 -8.39 2.84 1.25
C ASN A 187 -7.27 2.58 0.22
N SER A 188 -7.64 2.51 -1.06
CA SER A 188 -6.70 2.29 -2.16
C SER A 188 -5.72 3.46 -2.38
N GLU A 189 -6.04 4.65 -1.90
CA GLU A 189 -5.19 5.82 -1.99
C GLU A 189 -4.04 5.74 -0.97
N SER A 190 -4.34 5.45 0.30
CA SER A 190 -3.31 5.22 1.32
C SER A 190 -2.41 4.02 0.97
N LEU A 191 -3.00 2.95 0.41
CA LEU A 191 -2.25 1.80 -0.09
C LEU A 191 -1.24 2.22 -1.17
N GLY A 192 -1.69 2.96 -2.19
CA GLY A 192 -0.84 3.44 -3.28
C GLY A 192 0.31 4.31 -2.79
N HIS A 193 0.03 5.23 -1.88
CA HIS A 193 1.03 6.14 -1.33
C HIS A 193 2.08 5.42 -0.45
N GLU A 194 1.66 4.52 0.44
CA GLU A 194 2.59 3.72 1.26
C GLU A 194 3.46 2.82 0.38
N TYR A 195 2.84 2.16 -0.60
CA TYR A 195 3.49 1.29 -1.55
C TYR A 195 4.52 2.05 -2.40
N GLY A 196 4.13 3.19 -3.01
CA GLY A 196 5.01 4.01 -3.84
C GLY A 196 6.27 4.46 -3.10
N ARG A 197 6.13 4.95 -1.87
CA ARG A 197 7.27 5.34 -1.03
C ARG A 197 8.25 4.19 -0.78
N LEU A 198 7.74 2.98 -0.52
CA LEU A 198 8.59 1.81 -0.29
C LEU A 198 9.33 1.39 -1.55
N ILE A 199 8.65 1.38 -2.70
CA ILE A 199 9.25 1.00 -3.98
C ILE A 199 10.32 2.02 -4.40
N ILE A 200 10.04 3.30 -4.30
CA ILE A 200 11.00 4.36 -4.63
C ILE A 200 12.23 4.27 -3.74
N LYS A 201 12.05 4.09 -2.43
CA LYS A 201 13.17 3.90 -1.52
C LYS A 201 14.02 2.70 -1.90
N ALA A 202 13.39 1.58 -2.28
CA ALA A 202 14.10 0.36 -2.67
C ALA A 202 14.83 0.49 -4.02
N ILE A 203 14.37 1.38 -4.90
CA ILE A 203 14.95 1.59 -6.25
C ILE A 203 16.06 2.64 -6.25
N ILE A 204 15.91 3.71 -5.45
CA ILE A 204 16.78 4.90 -5.49
C ILE A 204 17.89 4.82 -4.44
N ASP A 205 17.63 4.24 -3.26
CA ASP A 205 18.59 4.02 -2.18
C ASP A 205 19.32 2.68 -2.36
#